data_d58bec00efd6f3bdc9945edbdcc04e66
#
_entry.id   d58bec00efd6f3bdc9945edbdcc04e66
#
_cell.length_a   1.000
_cell.length_b   1.000
_cell.length_c   1.000
_cell.angle_alpha   90.00
_cell.angle_beta   90.00
_cell.angle_gamma   90.00
#
_symmetry.space_group_name_H-M   'P 1'
#
loop_
_entity.id
_entity.type
_entity.pdbx_description
1 polymer ?
#
loop_
_entity_poly.entity_id
_entity_poly.type
_entity_poly.pdbx_seq_one_letter_code
_entity_poly.pdbx_strand_id
1 'polypeptide(L)'
;INAVGMLADRRGATLDAVHRAAPCALFTACCRAGVRRVIQISALGVERGDTRYFASKQAADRFLQTLPIDFRIVRPALVYGAAGASARFFRMLASLPVHVLPAGGHQRLRPVHVDDLAEVVARLVMQPSDSPSARARRVIDVVGRDEVEYREMLAAYRAALGFPPAARVSLPGPLVGAAAALLGTLPGAMLTRDTWTMLRGGNTGDPAAAAAVLGRPPRGIDSFIGAEAAALRRDALAIWRRPLLLGALAIVWIWTAIASAFIHPLHASLALLAPAHLTGVPALIALYAASAVDFALGIATVVAPSRRLWAAQAALIVAYSAVIAVTMPGLLAXPFGPVLKNVPILAILXILYSEEEHA
;
A
#
# COMPACT_ATOMS: atom_id res chain seq x y z
N ILE A 1 1.62 -27.49 9.00
CA ILE A 1 0.79 -26.31 8.69
C ILE A 1 1.32 -25.68 7.43
N ASN A 2 0.45 -25.45 6.44
CA ASN A 2 0.79 -24.67 5.24
C ASN A 2 0.08 -23.32 5.33
N ALA A 3 0.85 -22.27 5.52
CA ALA A 3 0.33 -20.89 5.60
C ALA A 3 0.88 -19.99 4.47
N VAL A 4 1.43 -20.62 3.43
CA VAL A 4 2.03 -19.87 2.32
C VAL A 4 0.95 -19.18 1.51
N GLY A 5 1.20 -17.93 1.13
CA GLY A 5 0.27 -17.19 0.29
C GLY A 5 0.82 -15.87 -0.21
N MET A 6 0.28 -15.43 -1.34
CA MET A 6 0.56 -14.13 -1.92
C MET A 6 -0.67 -13.67 -2.71
N LEU A 7 -0.82 -12.37 -2.95
CA LEU A 7 -2.04 -11.83 -3.58
C LEU A 7 -1.92 -11.70 -5.10
N ALA A 8 -0.70 -11.70 -5.64
CA ALA A 8 -0.46 -11.52 -7.08
C ALA A 8 0.89 -12.16 -7.44
N ASP A 9 1.03 -12.46 -8.72
CA ASP A 9 2.30 -12.97 -9.25
C ASP A 9 3.44 -11.98 -8.98
N ARG A 10 4.63 -12.52 -8.69
CA ARG A 10 5.87 -11.75 -8.50
C ARG A 10 6.97 -12.35 -9.35
N ARG A 11 8.03 -11.58 -9.57
CA ARG A 11 9.20 -12.09 -10.31
C ARG A 11 9.73 -13.35 -9.63
N GLY A 12 9.70 -14.45 -10.37
CA GLY A 12 10.16 -15.76 -9.87
C GLY A 12 9.14 -16.58 -9.09
N ALA A 13 7.91 -16.07 -8.89
CA ALA A 13 6.87 -16.82 -8.15
C ALA A 13 5.47 -16.51 -8.71
N THR A 14 4.77 -17.55 -9.14
CA THR A 14 3.39 -17.41 -9.65
C THR A 14 2.39 -17.88 -8.59
N LEU A 15 1.16 -17.38 -8.68
CA LEU A 15 0.06 -17.84 -7.82
C LEU A 15 -0.11 -19.35 -7.91
N ASP A 16 -0.01 -19.93 -9.11
CA ASP A 16 -0.15 -21.36 -9.30
C ASP A 16 0.97 -22.14 -8.60
N ALA A 17 2.22 -21.69 -8.75
CA ALA A 17 3.35 -22.36 -8.10
C ALA A 17 3.23 -22.34 -6.58
N VAL A 18 2.85 -21.16 -6.03
CA VAL A 18 2.82 -20.94 -4.57
C VAL A 18 1.56 -21.54 -3.93
N HIS A 19 0.40 -21.42 -4.58
CA HIS A 19 -0.89 -21.82 -3.98
C HIS A 19 -1.33 -23.23 -4.38
N ARG A 20 -0.83 -23.78 -5.50
CA ARG A 20 -1.25 -25.10 -5.96
C ARG A 20 -0.08 -26.08 -6.01
N ALA A 21 0.92 -25.84 -6.86
CA ALA A 21 1.97 -26.84 -7.12
C ALA A 21 2.77 -27.19 -5.86
N ALA A 22 3.28 -26.19 -5.14
CA ALA A 22 4.07 -26.42 -3.92
C ALA A 22 3.23 -27.05 -2.79
N PRO A 23 2.00 -26.54 -2.48
CA PRO A 23 1.16 -27.22 -1.49
C PRO A 23 0.81 -28.67 -1.86
N CYS A 24 0.47 -28.95 -3.13
CA CYS A 24 0.16 -30.32 -3.54
C CYS A 24 1.36 -31.26 -3.34
N ALA A 25 2.56 -30.79 -3.69
CA ALA A 25 3.80 -31.55 -3.45
C ALA A 25 4.04 -31.77 -1.95
N LEU A 26 3.83 -30.72 -1.13
CA LEU A 26 3.96 -30.81 0.33
C LEU A 26 2.97 -31.82 0.91
N PHE A 27 1.69 -31.77 0.50
CA PHE A 27 0.68 -32.70 1.03
C PHE A 27 0.98 -34.13 0.65
N THR A 28 1.46 -34.38 -0.58
CA THR A 28 1.89 -35.70 -1.03
C THR A 28 3.07 -36.19 -0.18
N ALA A 29 4.06 -35.34 0.07
CA ALA A 29 5.20 -35.68 0.92
C ALA A 29 4.76 -36.00 2.35
N CYS A 30 3.80 -35.21 2.90
CA CYS A 30 3.24 -35.46 4.24
C CYS A 30 2.58 -36.83 4.32
N CYS A 31 1.83 -37.26 3.29
CA CYS A 31 1.23 -38.58 3.25
C CYS A 31 2.31 -39.67 3.27
N ARG A 32 3.33 -39.53 2.43
CA ARG A 32 4.44 -40.50 2.34
C ARG A 32 5.23 -40.63 3.65
N ALA A 33 5.37 -39.48 4.34
CA ALA A 33 6.12 -39.40 5.61
C ALA A 33 5.29 -39.81 6.83
N GLY A 34 4.05 -40.22 6.66
CA GLY A 34 3.18 -40.62 7.77
C GLY A 34 2.78 -39.48 8.69
N VAL A 35 2.75 -38.27 8.18
CA VAL A 35 2.29 -37.12 8.97
C VAL A 35 0.81 -37.33 9.33
N ARG A 36 0.49 -37.19 10.61
CA ARG A 36 -0.88 -37.47 11.10
C ARG A 36 -1.91 -36.48 10.64
N ARG A 37 -1.55 -35.19 10.55
CA ARG A 37 -2.50 -34.12 10.20
C ARG A 37 -1.84 -33.01 9.43
N VAL A 38 -2.56 -32.49 8.43
CA VAL A 38 -2.18 -31.29 7.66
C VAL A 38 -3.20 -30.20 7.96
N ILE A 39 -2.73 -28.97 8.23
CA ILE A 39 -3.57 -27.79 8.31
C ILE A 39 -3.21 -26.87 7.15
N GLN A 40 -4.21 -26.58 6.32
CA GLN A 40 -4.08 -25.71 5.15
C GLN A 40 -4.77 -24.38 5.43
N ILE A 41 -4.01 -23.29 5.36
CA ILE A 41 -4.60 -21.94 5.44
C ILE A 41 -5.03 -21.52 4.03
N SER A 42 -6.31 -21.61 3.79
CA SER A 42 -6.94 -21.25 2.53
C SER A 42 -7.40 -19.78 2.57
N ALA A 43 -8.60 -19.47 2.09
CA ALA A 43 -9.17 -18.13 2.17
C ALA A 43 -10.71 -18.22 2.10
N LEU A 44 -11.37 -17.36 2.84
CA LEU A 44 -12.83 -17.25 2.76
C LEU A 44 -13.24 -16.79 1.36
N GLY A 45 -14.16 -17.49 0.75
CA GLY A 45 -14.66 -17.19 -0.61
C GLY A 45 -13.96 -17.95 -1.73
N VAL A 46 -13.01 -18.87 -1.42
CA VAL A 46 -12.32 -19.66 -2.45
C VAL A 46 -13.28 -20.47 -3.32
N GLU A 47 -14.45 -20.82 -2.81
CA GLU A 47 -15.46 -21.59 -3.55
C GLU A 47 -16.00 -20.82 -4.74
N ARG A 48 -15.90 -19.49 -4.77
CA ARG A 48 -16.30 -18.69 -5.93
C ARG A 48 -15.41 -18.96 -7.15
N GLY A 49 -14.11 -19.14 -6.93
CA GLY A 49 -13.15 -19.42 -8.00
C GLY A 49 -13.05 -18.31 -9.05
N ASP A 50 -13.57 -17.13 -8.75
CA ASP A 50 -13.76 -16.03 -9.70
C ASP A 50 -12.52 -15.15 -9.89
N THR A 51 -11.44 -15.46 -9.20
CA THR A 51 -10.15 -14.79 -9.37
C THR A 51 -9.04 -15.84 -9.44
N ARG A 52 -7.90 -15.46 -10.02
CA ARG A 52 -6.73 -16.36 -10.08
C ARG A 52 -6.28 -16.77 -8.67
N TYR A 53 -6.40 -15.85 -7.71
CA TYR A 53 -6.06 -16.12 -6.30
C TYR A 53 -6.98 -17.22 -5.73
N PHE A 54 -8.30 -17.07 -5.84
CA PHE A 54 -9.25 -18.06 -5.30
C PHE A 54 -9.12 -19.39 -6.03
N ALA A 55 -9.02 -19.37 -7.36
CA ALA A 55 -8.91 -20.61 -8.16
C ALA A 55 -7.67 -21.42 -7.76
N SER A 56 -6.51 -20.75 -7.57
CA SER A 56 -5.28 -21.45 -7.22
C SER A 56 -5.34 -22.07 -5.81
N LYS A 57 -5.92 -21.36 -4.82
CA LYS A 57 -6.09 -21.88 -3.46
C LYS A 57 -7.13 -23.02 -3.45
N GLN A 58 -8.24 -22.86 -4.17
CA GLN A 58 -9.27 -23.89 -4.26
C GLN A 58 -8.70 -25.19 -4.83
N ALA A 59 -7.82 -25.10 -5.83
CA ALA A 59 -7.21 -26.30 -6.43
C ALA A 59 -6.40 -27.10 -5.38
N ALA A 60 -5.63 -26.40 -4.52
CA ALA A 60 -4.90 -27.07 -3.44
C ALA A 60 -5.85 -27.67 -2.38
N ASP A 61 -6.92 -26.93 -2.04
CA ASP A 61 -7.94 -27.42 -1.09
C ASP A 61 -8.58 -28.71 -1.59
N ARG A 62 -9.00 -28.73 -2.86
CA ARG A 62 -9.60 -29.91 -3.50
C ARG A 62 -8.62 -31.08 -3.52
N PHE A 63 -7.36 -30.83 -3.87
CA PHE A 63 -6.34 -31.87 -3.90
C PHE A 63 -6.14 -32.47 -2.50
N LEU A 64 -6.01 -31.63 -1.46
CA LEU A 64 -5.85 -32.11 -0.08
C LEU A 64 -7.01 -33.03 0.34
N GLN A 65 -8.23 -32.71 -0.10
CA GLN A 65 -9.44 -33.48 0.24
C GLN A 65 -9.44 -34.89 -0.39
N THR A 66 -8.64 -35.15 -1.44
CA THR A 66 -8.54 -36.47 -2.06
C THR A 66 -7.53 -37.40 -1.37
N LEU A 67 -6.70 -36.84 -0.48
CA LEU A 67 -5.61 -37.61 0.12
C LEU A 67 -6.05 -38.35 1.38
N PRO A 68 -5.49 -39.56 1.63
CA PRO A 68 -5.81 -40.34 2.83
C PRO A 68 -5.05 -39.83 4.06
N ILE A 69 -5.27 -38.57 4.42
CA ILE A 69 -4.62 -37.91 5.55
C ILE A 69 -5.66 -37.13 6.33
N ASP A 70 -5.49 -37.03 7.65
CA ASP A 70 -6.35 -36.13 8.43
C ASP A 70 -5.99 -34.67 8.08
N PHE A 71 -7.00 -33.87 7.77
CA PHE A 71 -6.76 -32.48 7.37
C PHE A 71 -7.74 -31.51 8.01
N ARG A 72 -7.30 -30.26 8.10
CA ARG A 72 -8.15 -29.11 8.41
C ARG A 72 -7.86 -28.02 7.38
N ILE A 73 -8.89 -27.53 6.73
CA ILE A 73 -8.80 -26.38 5.82
C ILE A 73 -9.40 -25.20 6.55
N VAL A 74 -8.57 -24.21 6.85
CA VAL A 74 -8.94 -23.01 7.57
C VAL A 74 -9.11 -21.89 6.52
N ARG A 75 -10.27 -21.29 6.44
CA ARG A 75 -10.61 -20.23 5.48
C ARG A 75 -10.77 -18.90 6.22
N PRO A 76 -9.67 -18.18 6.45
CA PRO A 76 -9.80 -16.89 7.13
C PRO A 76 -10.43 -15.83 6.22
N ALA A 77 -11.20 -14.95 6.82
CA ALA A 77 -11.61 -13.69 6.22
C ALA A 77 -10.39 -12.77 6.10
N LEU A 78 -10.61 -11.49 5.77
CA LEU A 78 -9.54 -10.50 5.73
C LEU A 78 -8.83 -10.47 7.08
N VAL A 79 -7.55 -10.87 7.09
CA VAL A 79 -6.78 -11.00 8.34
C VAL A 79 -6.14 -9.66 8.69
N TYR A 80 -6.40 -9.19 9.90
CA TYR A 80 -5.69 -8.05 10.50
C TYR A 80 -4.55 -8.55 11.37
N GLY A 81 -3.33 -8.07 11.09
CA GLY A 81 -2.17 -8.24 11.96
C GLY A 81 -1.29 -7.02 11.78
N ALA A 82 -0.69 -6.52 12.85
CA ALA A 82 0.05 -5.25 12.82
C ALA A 82 1.13 -5.23 11.73
N ALA A 83 1.84 -6.35 11.53
CA ALA A 83 2.88 -6.49 10.51
C ALA A 83 2.34 -6.90 9.12
N GLY A 84 1.05 -7.21 9.00
CA GLY A 84 0.47 -7.71 7.75
C GLY A 84 0.42 -6.65 6.66
N ALA A 85 0.78 -7.04 5.42
CA ALA A 85 0.81 -6.11 4.29
C ALA A 85 -0.56 -5.48 4.01
N SER A 86 -1.64 -6.28 4.05
CA SER A 86 -3.00 -5.77 3.83
C SER A 86 -3.43 -4.83 4.95
N ALA A 87 -3.13 -5.19 6.21
CA ALA A 87 -3.46 -4.33 7.35
C ALA A 87 -2.70 -3.00 7.28
N ARG A 88 -1.42 -3.06 6.90
CA ARG A 88 -0.59 -1.86 6.69
C ARG A 88 -1.19 -0.97 5.61
N PHE A 89 -1.62 -1.58 4.49
CA PHE A 89 -2.28 -0.85 3.39
C PHE A 89 -3.58 -0.19 3.87
N PHE A 90 -4.44 -0.92 4.59
CA PHE A 90 -5.70 -0.34 5.07
C PHE A 90 -5.48 0.73 6.14
N ARG A 91 -4.47 0.59 7.00
CA ARG A 91 -4.12 1.67 7.95
C ARG A 91 -3.61 2.91 7.21
N MET A 92 -2.82 2.72 6.14
CA MET A 92 -2.38 3.84 5.30
C MET A 92 -3.60 4.56 4.70
N LEU A 93 -4.54 3.82 4.11
CA LEU A 93 -5.78 4.41 3.57
C LEU A 93 -6.58 5.12 4.67
N ALA A 94 -6.68 4.52 5.86
CA ALA A 94 -7.39 5.10 7.00
C ALA A 94 -6.72 6.41 7.49
N SER A 95 -5.41 6.57 7.27
CA SER A 95 -4.68 7.77 7.71
C SER A 95 -4.88 8.98 6.76
N LEU A 96 -5.37 8.73 5.55
CA LEU A 96 -5.58 9.81 4.56
C LEU A 96 -6.72 10.74 5.03
N PRO A 97 -6.60 12.06 4.81
CA PRO A 97 -7.65 13.00 5.22
C PRO A 97 -8.94 12.87 4.40
N VAL A 98 -8.85 12.24 3.22
CA VAL A 98 -10.01 11.97 2.36
C VAL A 98 -10.02 10.48 2.04
N HIS A 99 -11.11 9.80 2.37
CA HIS A 99 -11.30 8.39 2.01
C HIS A 99 -11.96 8.32 0.64
N VAL A 100 -11.23 7.82 -0.35
CA VAL A 100 -11.78 7.49 -1.66
C VAL A 100 -12.39 6.10 -1.55
N LEU A 101 -13.72 6.02 -1.62
CA LEU A 101 -14.49 4.82 -1.33
C LEU A 101 -14.95 4.13 -2.62
N PRO A 102 -14.41 2.94 -2.93
CA PRO A 102 -14.84 2.19 -4.11
C PRO A 102 -16.34 1.88 -4.04
N ALA A 103 -17.12 2.33 -5.03
CA ALA A 103 -18.56 2.13 -5.09
C ALA A 103 -19.26 2.47 -3.76
N GLY A 104 -18.86 3.61 -3.16
CA GLY A 104 -19.46 4.07 -1.91
C GLY A 104 -18.97 3.38 -0.63
N GLY A 105 -18.16 2.34 -0.76
CA GLY A 105 -17.59 1.65 0.40
C GLY A 105 -18.57 0.73 1.13
N HIS A 106 -19.60 0.24 0.43
CA HIS A 106 -20.66 -0.59 1.03
C HIS A 106 -20.33 -2.10 1.04
N GLN A 107 -19.15 -2.49 0.57
CA GLN A 107 -18.74 -3.90 0.56
C GLN A 107 -18.67 -4.43 2.00
N ARG A 108 -19.35 -5.55 2.27
CA ARG A 108 -19.46 -6.13 3.61
C ARG A 108 -18.25 -7.01 3.91
N LEU A 109 -17.62 -6.78 5.04
CA LEU A 109 -16.41 -7.46 5.49
C LEU A 109 -16.58 -7.91 6.93
N ARG A 110 -15.90 -9.00 7.30
CA ARG A 110 -15.86 -9.47 8.69
C ARG A 110 -14.41 -9.81 9.05
N PRO A 111 -13.54 -8.79 9.16
CA PRO A 111 -12.11 -9.00 9.37
C PRO A 111 -11.82 -9.74 10.68
N VAL A 112 -10.79 -10.60 10.66
CA VAL A 112 -10.39 -11.41 11.81
C VAL A 112 -9.00 -10.99 12.28
N HIS A 113 -8.79 -10.96 13.60
CA HIS A 113 -7.46 -10.67 14.15
C HIS A 113 -6.53 -11.88 13.98
N VAL A 114 -5.26 -11.62 13.65
CA VAL A 114 -4.28 -12.67 13.41
C VAL A 114 -4.09 -13.59 14.62
N ASP A 115 -4.18 -13.05 15.84
CA ASP A 115 -4.03 -13.86 17.07
C ASP A 115 -5.19 -14.84 17.21
N ASP A 116 -6.43 -14.44 16.87
CA ASP A 116 -7.58 -15.36 16.91
C ASP A 116 -7.41 -16.46 15.87
N LEU A 117 -6.94 -16.11 14.67
CA LEU A 117 -6.65 -17.08 13.63
C LEU A 117 -5.56 -18.07 14.10
N ALA A 118 -4.48 -17.55 14.69
CA ALA A 118 -3.39 -18.38 15.21
C ALA A 118 -3.86 -19.30 16.33
N GLU A 119 -4.71 -18.79 17.24
CA GLU A 119 -5.28 -19.60 18.32
C GLU A 119 -6.20 -20.70 17.76
N VAL A 120 -7.04 -20.38 16.77
CA VAL A 120 -7.87 -21.40 16.09
C VAL A 120 -6.98 -22.49 15.51
N VAL A 121 -5.92 -22.13 14.80
CA VAL A 121 -5.00 -23.08 14.18
C VAL A 121 -4.33 -23.96 15.27
N ALA A 122 -3.84 -23.35 16.35
CA ALA A 122 -3.20 -24.07 17.45
C ALA A 122 -4.16 -25.11 18.08
N ARG A 123 -5.40 -24.71 18.33
CA ARG A 123 -6.40 -25.61 18.90
C ARG A 123 -6.76 -26.75 17.94
N LEU A 124 -6.83 -26.46 16.61
CA LEU A 124 -7.08 -27.51 15.60
C LEU A 124 -5.92 -28.50 15.50
N VAL A 125 -4.67 -28.05 15.72
CA VAL A 125 -3.50 -28.96 15.80
C VAL A 125 -3.66 -29.95 16.94
N MET A 126 -4.11 -29.48 18.10
CA MET A 126 -4.21 -30.27 19.32
C MET A 126 -5.48 -31.13 19.41
N GLN A 127 -6.46 -30.90 18.55
CA GLN A 127 -7.76 -31.57 18.60
C GLN A 127 -7.60 -33.06 18.25
N PRO A 128 -8.17 -34.02 19.03
CA PRO A 128 -8.14 -35.43 18.66
C PRO A 128 -8.79 -35.71 17.30
N SER A 129 -8.18 -36.56 16.48
CA SER A 129 -8.66 -36.82 15.11
C SER A 129 -10.03 -37.53 15.07
N ASP A 130 -10.34 -38.32 16.05
CA ASP A 130 -11.49 -39.24 16.01
C ASP A 130 -12.77 -38.66 16.63
N SER A 131 -12.72 -37.45 17.16
CA SER A 131 -13.92 -36.86 17.74
C SER A 131 -14.92 -36.49 16.64
N PRO A 132 -16.26 -36.65 16.90
CA PRO A 132 -17.28 -36.23 15.94
C PRO A 132 -17.14 -34.75 15.56
N SER A 133 -16.79 -33.90 16.53
CA SER A 133 -16.57 -32.48 16.28
C SER A 133 -15.37 -32.24 15.35
N ALA A 134 -14.35 -33.10 15.38
CA ALA A 134 -13.19 -32.99 14.50
C ALA A 134 -13.57 -33.30 13.04
N ARG A 135 -14.43 -34.32 12.85
CA ARG A 135 -14.91 -34.69 11.51
C ARG A 135 -15.79 -33.59 10.91
N ALA A 136 -16.66 -33.00 11.73
CA ALA A 136 -17.56 -31.93 11.30
C ALA A 136 -16.79 -30.64 10.94
N ARG A 137 -15.56 -30.46 11.47
CA ARG A 137 -14.77 -29.22 11.26
C ARG A 137 -13.59 -29.43 10.34
N ARG A 138 -13.72 -30.26 9.31
CA ARG A 138 -12.64 -30.44 8.31
C ARG A 138 -12.40 -29.17 7.51
N VAL A 139 -13.44 -28.41 7.23
CA VAL A 139 -13.33 -27.07 6.60
C VAL A 139 -13.99 -26.07 7.54
N ILE A 140 -13.28 -25.00 7.88
CA ILE A 140 -13.76 -24.03 8.85
C ILE A 140 -13.49 -22.60 8.37
N ASP A 141 -14.54 -21.80 8.33
CA ASP A 141 -14.41 -20.37 8.06
C ASP A 141 -14.05 -19.66 9.36
N VAL A 142 -13.02 -18.81 9.30
CA VAL A 142 -12.54 -18.08 10.49
C VAL A 142 -12.71 -16.60 10.23
N VAL A 143 -13.74 -16.03 10.84
CA VAL A 143 -14.12 -14.62 10.69
C VAL A 143 -14.14 -13.94 12.05
N GLY A 144 -14.05 -12.63 12.06
CA GLY A 144 -14.10 -11.84 13.30
C GLY A 144 -15.52 -11.67 13.85
N ARG A 145 -15.61 -10.97 14.98
CA ARG A 145 -16.91 -10.74 15.66
C ARG A 145 -17.84 -9.87 14.82
N ASP A 146 -17.30 -8.77 14.29
CA ASP A 146 -18.12 -7.69 13.72
C ASP A 146 -18.16 -7.75 12.19
N GLU A 147 -19.38 -7.69 11.64
CA GLU A 147 -19.59 -7.46 10.22
C GLU A 147 -19.72 -5.96 10.00
N VAL A 148 -18.87 -5.41 9.13
CA VAL A 148 -18.81 -3.97 8.90
C VAL A 148 -18.73 -3.69 7.40
N GLU A 149 -19.16 -2.51 6.98
CA GLU A 149 -18.90 -2.05 5.61
C GLU A 149 -17.43 -1.61 5.50
N TYR A 150 -16.88 -1.66 4.29
CA TYR A 150 -15.51 -1.22 4.00
C TYR A 150 -15.25 0.21 4.54
N ARG A 151 -16.23 1.12 4.33
CA ARG A 151 -16.11 2.51 4.82
C ARG A 151 -16.10 2.59 6.35
N GLU A 152 -16.81 1.67 7.02
CA GLU A 152 -16.83 1.61 8.49
C GLU A 152 -15.53 1.02 9.02
N MET A 153 -14.98 0.01 8.34
CA MET A 153 -13.68 -0.55 8.70
C MET A 153 -12.58 0.53 8.65
N LEU A 154 -12.54 1.33 7.56
CA LEU A 154 -11.56 2.43 7.48
C LEU A 154 -11.79 3.47 8.58
N ALA A 155 -13.05 3.79 8.90
CA ALA A 155 -13.36 4.75 9.97
C ALA A 155 -12.94 4.21 11.35
N ALA A 156 -13.15 2.92 11.60
CA ALA A 156 -12.74 2.28 12.86
C ALA A 156 -11.21 2.32 13.00
N TYR A 157 -10.46 1.94 11.95
CA TYR A 157 -8.99 2.01 11.99
C TYR A 157 -8.52 3.46 12.16
N ARG A 158 -9.18 4.42 11.49
CA ARG A 158 -8.83 5.84 11.60
C ARG A 158 -9.00 6.35 13.03
N ALA A 159 -10.13 6.03 13.66
CA ALA A 159 -10.41 6.42 15.04
C ALA A 159 -9.40 5.79 16.01
N ALA A 160 -9.12 4.48 15.84
CA ALA A 160 -8.15 3.77 16.67
C ALA A 160 -6.73 4.32 16.54
N LEU A 161 -6.38 4.87 15.35
CA LEU A 161 -5.10 5.56 15.14
C LEU A 161 -5.09 7.00 15.67
N GLY A 162 -6.19 7.48 16.24
CA GLY A 162 -6.29 8.82 16.83
C GLY A 162 -6.41 9.96 15.82
N PHE A 163 -7.00 9.71 14.64
CA PHE A 163 -7.27 10.76 13.66
C PHE A 163 -8.72 11.23 13.74
N PRO A 164 -9.00 12.52 13.48
CA PRO A 164 -10.39 12.98 13.34
C PRO A 164 -11.05 12.36 12.10
N PRO A 165 -12.39 12.34 12.01
CA PRO A 165 -13.08 11.78 10.85
C PRO A 165 -12.57 12.34 9.52
N ALA A 166 -12.50 11.48 8.50
CA ALA A 166 -12.06 11.85 7.14
C ALA A 166 -13.26 12.28 6.29
N ALA A 167 -13.00 13.18 5.36
CA ALA A 167 -13.95 13.45 4.28
C ALA A 167 -14.11 12.17 3.44
N ARG A 168 -15.26 11.98 2.81
CA ARG A 168 -15.54 10.77 2.03
C ARG A 168 -15.92 11.15 0.59
N VAL A 169 -15.29 10.47 -0.36
CA VAL A 169 -15.58 10.65 -1.79
C VAL A 169 -15.84 9.26 -2.39
N SER A 170 -16.99 9.10 -3.01
CA SER A 170 -17.34 7.84 -3.67
C SER A 170 -16.76 7.82 -5.08
N LEU A 171 -16.06 6.72 -5.42
CA LEU A 171 -15.57 6.49 -6.77
C LEU A 171 -16.43 5.41 -7.42
N PRO A 172 -17.11 5.71 -8.55
CA PRO A 172 -17.96 4.72 -9.21
C PRO A 172 -17.22 3.42 -9.55
N GLY A 173 -17.90 2.29 -9.40
CA GLY A 173 -17.31 0.96 -9.61
C GLY A 173 -16.55 0.79 -10.93
N PRO A 174 -17.10 1.24 -12.08
CA PRO A 174 -16.36 1.15 -13.35
C PRO A 174 -15.03 1.90 -13.33
N LEU A 175 -14.96 3.07 -12.67
CA LEU A 175 -13.70 3.81 -12.53
C LEU A 175 -12.71 3.08 -11.63
N VAL A 176 -13.20 2.44 -10.55
CA VAL A 176 -12.35 1.58 -9.70
C VAL A 176 -11.79 0.43 -10.54
N GLY A 177 -12.64 -0.20 -11.37
CA GLY A 177 -12.21 -1.29 -12.25
C GLY A 177 -11.13 -0.86 -13.25
N ALA A 178 -11.30 0.32 -13.84
CA ALA A 178 -10.31 0.89 -14.78
C ALA A 178 -8.99 1.20 -14.03
N ALA A 179 -9.07 1.81 -12.86
CA ALA A 179 -7.89 2.09 -12.02
C ALA A 179 -7.18 0.79 -11.62
N ALA A 180 -7.93 -0.24 -11.23
CA ALA A 180 -7.40 -1.54 -10.85
C ALA A 180 -6.69 -2.23 -12.04
N ALA A 181 -7.22 -2.07 -13.26
CA ALA A 181 -6.61 -2.62 -14.45
C ALA A 181 -5.28 -1.92 -14.77
N LEU A 182 -5.24 -0.60 -14.62
CA LEU A 182 -4.05 0.20 -14.91
C LEU A 182 -2.98 0.04 -13.83
N LEU A 183 -3.36 0.28 -12.57
CA LEU A 183 -2.42 0.25 -11.44
C LEU A 183 -1.95 -1.18 -11.12
N GLY A 184 -2.79 -2.17 -11.40
CA GLY A 184 -2.48 -3.58 -11.17
C GLY A 184 -1.31 -4.10 -12.00
N THR A 185 -0.85 -3.35 -13.00
CA THR A 185 0.35 -3.71 -13.77
C THR A 185 1.64 -3.33 -13.03
N LEU A 186 1.54 -2.48 -12.00
CA LEU A 186 2.70 -2.03 -11.25
C LEU A 186 3.13 -3.09 -10.22
N PRO A 187 4.43 -3.33 -10.06
CA PRO A 187 4.92 -4.29 -9.06
C PRO A 187 4.45 -3.91 -7.65
N GLY A 188 3.89 -4.89 -6.94
CA GLY A 188 3.45 -4.68 -5.55
C GLY A 188 2.11 -3.98 -5.41
N ALA A 189 1.39 -3.72 -6.50
CA ALA A 189 0.08 -3.05 -6.44
C ALA A 189 -0.90 -3.85 -5.58
N MET A 190 -1.53 -3.17 -4.62
CA MET A 190 -2.59 -3.77 -3.80
C MET A 190 -3.96 -3.66 -4.47
N LEU A 191 -4.14 -2.69 -5.37
CA LEU A 191 -5.36 -2.57 -6.16
C LEU A 191 -5.13 -3.20 -7.54
N THR A 192 -5.66 -4.40 -7.72
CA THR A 192 -5.61 -5.16 -8.97
C THR A 192 -7.04 -5.57 -9.36
N ARG A 193 -7.23 -6.07 -10.57
CA ARG A 193 -8.54 -6.60 -10.99
C ARG A 193 -9.03 -7.67 -10.02
N ASP A 194 -8.14 -8.58 -9.62
CA ASP A 194 -8.49 -9.66 -8.68
C ASP A 194 -8.89 -9.12 -7.32
N THR A 195 -8.09 -8.21 -6.74
CA THR A 195 -8.42 -7.66 -5.40
C THR A 195 -9.69 -6.81 -5.43
N TRP A 196 -9.95 -6.10 -6.54
CA TRP A 196 -11.23 -5.38 -6.71
C TRP A 196 -12.40 -6.36 -6.79
N THR A 197 -12.27 -7.46 -7.56
CA THR A 197 -13.31 -8.50 -7.64
C THR A 197 -13.56 -9.11 -6.26
N MET A 198 -12.49 -9.42 -5.53
CA MET A 198 -12.60 -9.97 -4.16
C MET A 198 -13.33 -9.01 -3.22
N LEU A 199 -12.96 -7.73 -3.25
CA LEU A 199 -13.59 -6.71 -2.41
C LEU A 199 -15.08 -6.54 -2.77
N ARG A 200 -15.39 -6.46 -4.06
CA ARG A 200 -16.76 -6.29 -4.54
C ARG A 200 -17.67 -7.46 -4.12
N GLY A 201 -17.10 -8.67 -4.09
CA GLY A 201 -17.83 -9.87 -3.68
C GLY A 201 -18.09 -9.98 -2.18
N GLY A 202 -17.50 -9.08 -1.39
CA GLY A 202 -17.61 -9.13 0.06
C GLY A 202 -16.74 -10.23 0.68
N ASN A 203 -16.66 -10.22 2.02
CA ASN A 203 -15.83 -11.18 2.75
C ASN A 203 -16.43 -11.38 4.14
N THR A 204 -17.59 -12.06 4.18
CA THR A 204 -18.37 -12.30 5.41
C THR A 204 -18.66 -13.79 5.59
N GLY A 205 -18.90 -14.19 6.83
CA GLY A 205 -19.23 -15.57 7.18
C GLY A 205 -19.81 -15.64 8.60
N ASP A 206 -20.10 -16.85 9.06
CA ASP A 206 -20.64 -17.05 10.40
C ASP A 206 -19.51 -17.17 11.43
N PRO A 207 -19.45 -16.31 12.45
CA PRO A 207 -18.39 -16.39 13.48
C PRO A 207 -18.56 -17.58 14.44
N ALA A 208 -19.70 -18.26 14.42
CA ALA A 208 -19.99 -19.37 15.36
C ALA A 208 -18.93 -20.49 15.26
N ALA A 209 -18.45 -20.80 14.05
CA ALA A 209 -17.46 -21.86 13.87
C ALA A 209 -16.13 -21.50 14.57
N ALA A 210 -15.66 -20.28 14.37
CA ALA A 210 -14.43 -19.78 15.03
C ALA A 210 -14.64 -19.68 16.55
N ALA A 211 -15.78 -19.15 16.98
CA ALA A 211 -16.12 -19.02 18.43
C ALA A 211 -16.14 -20.38 19.12
N ALA A 212 -16.70 -21.39 18.46
CA ALA A 212 -16.77 -22.75 19.04
C ALA A 212 -15.37 -23.37 19.22
N VAL A 213 -14.43 -23.05 18.33
CA VAL A 213 -13.04 -23.51 18.49
C VAL A 213 -12.33 -22.70 19.57
N LEU A 214 -12.51 -21.38 19.58
CA LEU A 214 -11.87 -20.48 20.55
C LEU A 214 -12.45 -20.61 21.98
N GLY A 215 -13.68 -21.12 22.13
CA GLY A 215 -14.37 -21.13 23.43
C GLY A 215 -14.78 -19.72 23.90
N ARG A 216 -14.72 -18.75 22.99
CA ARG A 216 -15.10 -17.35 23.22
C ARG A 216 -15.39 -16.67 21.87
N PRO A 217 -16.11 -15.56 21.88
CA PRO A 217 -16.26 -14.80 20.62
C PRO A 217 -14.90 -14.32 20.08
N PRO A 218 -14.71 -14.25 18.77
CA PRO A 218 -13.52 -13.60 18.21
C PRO A 218 -13.46 -12.13 18.60
N ARG A 219 -12.27 -11.53 18.50
CA ARG A 219 -12.06 -10.10 18.77
C ARG A 219 -12.90 -9.23 17.83
N GLY A 220 -13.39 -8.12 18.37
CA GLY A 220 -14.05 -7.07 17.59
C GLY A 220 -13.04 -6.12 16.96
N ILE A 221 -13.45 -5.47 15.89
CA ILE A 221 -12.61 -4.54 15.12
C ILE A 221 -12.10 -3.37 15.98
N ASP A 222 -12.85 -2.99 17.02
CA ASP A 222 -12.51 -1.95 17.98
C ASP A 222 -11.25 -2.26 18.79
N SER A 223 -10.90 -3.54 18.89
CA SER A 223 -9.74 -4.00 19.67
C SER A 223 -8.51 -4.35 18.80
N PHE A 224 -8.59 -4.17 17.48
CA PHE A 224 -7.51 -4.56 16.58
C PHE A 224 -6.26 -3.70 16.74
N ILE A 225 -6.44 -2.40 16.99
CA ILE A 225 -5.35 -1.44 17.18
C ILE A 225 -5.40 -1.01 18.65
N GLY A 226 -4.42 -1.45 19.41
CA GLY A 226 -4.36 -1.20 20.86
C GLY A 226 -3.19 -0.30 21.24
N ALA A 227 -2.38 -0.77 22.18
CA ALA A 227 -1.28 -0.01 22.77
C ALA A 227 -0.25 0.53 21.75
N GLU A 228 -0.11 -0.11 20.60
CA GLU A 228 0.84 0.28 19.56
C GLU A 228 0.27 1.34 18.57
N ALA A 229 -0.91 1.90 18.86
CA ALA A 229 -1.57 2.86 17.96
C ALA A 229 -0.65 4.01 17.52
N ALA A 230 0.14 4.58 18.44
CA ALA A 230 1.03 5.69 18.11
C ALA A 230 2.12 5.30 17.10
N ALA A 231 2.70 4.10 17.23
CA ALA A 231 3.69 3.60 16.29
C ALA A 231 3.05 3.30 14.93
N LEU A 232 1.89 2.63 14.93
CA LEU A 232 1.15 2.31 13.72
C LEU A 232 0.67 3.58 12.99
N ARG A 233 0.34 4.63 13.75
CA ARG A 233 -0.02 5.95 13.18
C ARG A 233 1.17 6.55 12.41
N ARG A 234 2.37 6.54 13.02
CA ARG A 234 3.59 7.05 12.35
C ARG A 234 3.90 6.25 11.08
N ASP A 235 3.82 4.92 11.18
CA ASP A 235 4.04 4.03 10.04
C ASP A 235 3.04 4.32 8.90
N ALA A 236 1.76 4.43 9.22
CA ALA A 236 0.73 4.71 8.22
C ALA A 236 0.95 6.03 7.48
N LEU A 237 1.36 7.07 8.23
CA LEU A 237 1.66 8.39 7.63
C LEU A 237 2.92 8.34 6.75
N ALA A 238 3.96 7.64 7.19
CA ALA A 238 5.22 7.55 6.45
C ALA A 238 5.03 6.96 5.04
N ILE A 239 4.10 6.01 4.89
CA ILE A 239 3.87 5.33 3.61
C ILE A 239 3.52 6.32 2.48
N TRP A 240 2.72 7.36 2.77
CA TRP A 240 2.26 8.25 1.69
C TRP A 240 2.90 9.65 1.75
N ARG A 241 3.36 10.11 2.92
CA ARG A 241 3.95 11.44 3.05
C ARG A 241 5.22 11.59 2.23
N ARG A 242 6.13 10.63 2.34
CA ARG A 242 7.39 10.68 1.60
C ARG A 242 7.16 10.68 0.08
N PRO A 243 6.39 9.75 -0.51
CA PRO A 243 6.07 9.84 -1.95
C PRO A 243 5.40 11.15 -2.37
N LEU A 244 4.56 11.71 -1.50
CA LEU A 244 3.91 13.01 -1.78
C LEU A 244 4.97 14.12 -1.89
N LEU A 245 5.91 14.17 -0.96
CA LEU A 245 6.98 15.20 -0.98
C LEU A 245 7.89 15.02 -2.20
N LEU A 246 8.29 13.78 -2.50
CA LEU A 246 9.12 13.48 -3.67
C LEU A 246 8.39 13.88 -4.98
N GLY A 247 7.11 13.53 -5.07
CA GLY A 247 6.30 13.89 -6.24
C GLY A 247 6.16 15.39 -6.41
N ALA A 248 5.92 16.11 -5.32
CA ALA A 248 5.80 17.57 -5.35
C ALA A 248 7.12 18.23 -5.84
N LEU A 249 8.25 17.78 -5.29
CA LEU A 249 9.56 18.29 -5.71
C LEU A 249 9.86 17.96 -7.18
N ALA A 250 9.60 16.72 -7.60
CA ALA A 250 9.83 16.31 -8.98
C ALA A 250 9.00 17.15 -9.95
N ILE A 251 7.72 17.39 -9.60
CA ILE A 251 6.84 18.23 -10.42
C ILE A 251 7.41 19.67 -10.55
N VAL A 252 7.87 20.24 -9.45
CA VAL A 252 8.45 21.59 -9.46
C VAL A 252 9.66 21.64 -10.41
N TRP A 253 10.62 20.74 -10.23
CA TRP A 253 11.84 20.72 -11.05
C TRP A 253 11.54 20.47 -12.52
N ILE A 254 10.75 19.43 -12.82
CA ILE A 254 10.45 19.04 -14.21
C ILE A 254 9.62 20.15 -14.90
N TRP A 255 8.61 20.69 -14.20
CA TRP A 255 7.78 21.75 -14.77
C TRP A 255 8.58 23.02 -15.03
N THR A 256 9.47 23.40 -14.09
CA THR A 256 10.34 24.57 -14.26
C THR A 256 11.24 24.36 -15.50
N ALA A 257 11.83 23.19 -15.67
CA ALA A 257 12.67 22.88 -16.83
C ALA A 257 11.90 23.01 -18.14
N ILE A 258 10.69 22.40 -18.19
CA ILE A 258 9.86 22.43 -19.41
C ILE A 258 9.41 23.87 -19.71
N ALA A 259 8.95 24.58 -18.67
CA ALA A 259 8.45 25.95 -18.84
C ALA A 259 9.57 26.87 -19.35
N SER A 260 10.77 26.76 -18.77
CA SER A 260 11.91 27.60 -19.16
C SER A 260 12.44 27.31 -20.55
N ALA A 261 12.47 26.01 -20.93
CA ALA A 261 13.05 25.61 -22.21
C ALA A 261 12.09 25.76 -23.39
N PHE A 262 10.76 25.55 -23.18
CA PHE A 262 9.83 25.36 -24.29
C PHE A 262 8.56 26.23 -24.24
N ILE A 263 8.15 26.73 -23.08
CA ILE A 263 6.86 27.41 -22.93
C ILE A 263 7.04 28.93 -22.88
N HIS A 264 7.96 29.39 -22.03
CA HIS A 264 8.20 30.84 -21.86
C HIS A 264 8.88 31.42 -23.12
N PRO A 265 8.45 32.57 -23.63
CA PRO A 265 9.07 33.14 -24.83
C PRO A 265 10.56 33.35 -24.65
N LEU A 266 11.36 32.85 -25.61
CA LEU A 266 12.82 32.86 -25.52
C LEU A 266 13.39 34.26 -25.26
N HIS A 267 12.89 35.24 -25.99
CA HIS A 267 13.36 36.63 -25.82
C HIS A 267 13.13 37.17 -24.39
N ALA A 268 12.02 36.75 -23.78
CA ALA A 268 11.70 37.16 -22.40
C ALA A 268 12.61 36.42 -21.39
N SER A 269 12.87 35.14 -21.64
CA SER A 269 13.81 34.37 -20.81
C SER A 269 15.22 34.97 -20.85
N LEU A 270 15.69 35.30 -22.04
CA LEU A 270 17.01 35.91 -22.20
C LEU A 270 17.08 37.32 -21.56
N ALA A 271 15.98 38.09 -21.61
CA ALA A 271 15.91 39.39 -20.96
C ALA A 271 16.06 39.29 -19.44
N LEU A 272 15.59 38.17 -18.83
CA LEU A 272 15.75 37.93 -17.38
C LEU A 272 17.19 37.64 -16.99
N LEU A 273 18.05 37.20 -17.93
CA LEU A 273 19.46 36.90 -17.67
C LEU A 273 20.38 38.13 -17.85
N ALA A 274 19.89 39.16 -18.55
CA ALA A 274 20.68 40.36 -18.83
C ALA A 274 21.19 41.08 -17.56
N PRO A 275 20.37 41.22 -16.47
CA PRO A 275 20.88 41.87 -15.24
C PRO A 275 22.03 41.09 -14.59
N ALA A 276 22.19 39.79 -14.90
CA ALA A 276 23.29 38.96 -14.44
C ALA A 276 24.48 38.97 -15.42
N HIS A 277 24.51 39.96 -16.34
CA HIS A 277 25.53 40.14 -17.37
C HIS A 277 25.63 38.97 -18.39
N LEU A 278 24.57 38.16 -18.51
CA LEU A 278 24.46 37.10 -19.49
C LEU A 278 23.64 37.55 -20.69
N THR A 279 24.29 37.71 -21.85
CA THR A 279 23.61 38.14 -23.08
C THR A 279 24.08 37.29 -24.26
N GLY A 280 23.32 37.28 -25.35
CA GLY A 280 23.66 36.55 -26.57
C GLY A 280 23.81 35.04 -26.38
N VAL A 281 24.80 34.46 -27.00
CA VAL A 281 25.04 33.00 -26.98
C VAL A 281 25.31 32.46 -25.56
N PRO A 282 26.10 33.11 -24.70
CA PRO A 282 26.25 32.69 -23.30
C PRO A 282 24.92 32.60 -22.53
N ALA A 283 23.99 33.53 -22.73
CA ALA A 283 22.68 33.49 -22.07
C ALA A 283 21.86 32.28 -22.57
N LEU A 284 21.94 32.00 -23.87
CA LEU A 284 21.24 30.85 -24.47
C LEU A 284 21.76 29.52 -23.88
N ILE A 285 23.07 29.39 -23.78
CA ILE A 285 23.71 28.20 -23.20
C ILE A 285 23.31 28.07 -21.72
N ALA A 286 23.38 29.17 -20.97
CA ALA A 286 23.01 29.16 -19.54
C ALA A 286 21.55 28.74 -19.35
N LEU A 287 20.62 29.25 -20.17
CA LEU A 287 19.19 28.91 -20.08
C LEU A 287 18.95 27.41 -20.27
N TYR A 288 19.49 26.84 -21.36
CA TYR A 288 19.25 25.42 -21.66
C TYR A 288 20.04 24.50 -20.71
N ALA A 289 21.25 24.90 -20.30
CA ALA A 289 22.00 24.14 -19.29
C ALA A 289 21.28 24.10 -17.94
N ALA A 290 20.75 25.25 -17.48
CA ALA A 290 19.97 25.30 -16.26
C ALA A 290 18.69 24.45 -16.38
N SER A 291 17.99 24.52 -17.51
CA SER A 291 16.79 23.70 -17.74
C SER A 291 17.13 22.20 -17.74
N ALA A 292 18.25 21.82 -18.32
CA ALA A 292 18.69 20.41 -18.31
C ALA A 292 19.04 19.93 -16.90
N VAL A 293 19.69 20.78 -16.10
CA VAL A 293 20.00 20.49 -14.68
C VAL A 293 18.69 20.33 -13.89
N ASP A 294 17.75 21.27 -14.05
CA ASP A 294 16.45 21.20 -13.37
C ASP A 294 15.73 19.89 -13.71
N PHE A 295 15.70 19.52 -15.00
CA PHE A 295 15.06 18.28 -15.45
C PHE A 295 15.74 17.05 -14.83
N ALA A 296 17.08 17.04 -14.84
CA ALA A 296 17.85 15.93 -14.26
C ALA A 296 17.60 15.79 -12.75
N LEU A 297 17.53 16.94 -12.04
CA LEU A 297 17.22 16.94 -10.59
C LEU A 297 15.79 16.41 -10.34
N GLY A 298 14.85 16.77 -11.19
CA GLY A 298 13.47 16.27 -11.09
C GLY A 298 13.40 14.74 -11.23
N ILE A 299 14.07 14.20 -12.24
CA ILE A 299 14.15 12.73 -12.43
C ILE A 299 14.88 12.08 -11.25
N ALA A 300 16.04 12.62 -10.86
CA ALA A 300 16.83 12.08 -9.76
C ALA A 300 16.05 12.05 -8.44
N THR A 301 15.16 13.00 -8.22
CA THR A 301 14.29 13.05 -7.04
C THR A 301 13.49 11.76 -6.87
N VAL A 302 13.04 11.17 -7.98
CA VAL A 302 12.21 9.95 -7.95
C VAL A 302 13.07 8.68 -8.04
N VAL A 303 14.13 8.70 -8.86
CA VAL A 303 14.88 7.49 -9.22
C VAL A 303 16.05 7.22 -8.26
N ALA A 304 16.67 8.26 -7.71
CA ALA A 304 17.90 8.13 -6.92
C ALA A 304 17.93 9.11 -5.73
N PRO A 305 16.89 9.07 -4.84
CA PRO A 305 16.84 9.96 -3.68
C PRO A 305 18.06 9.73 -2.78
N SER A 306 18.68 10.81 -2.30
CA SER A 306 19.86 10.73 -1.44
C SER A 306 20.12 12.05 -0.73
N ARG A 307 20.84 12.01 0.41
CA ARG A 307 21.22 13.22 1.14
C ARG A 307 22.01 14.21 0.26
N ARG A 308 22.88 13.68 -0.62
CA ARG A 308 23.67 14.51 -1.53
C ARG A 308 22.77 15.26 -2.51
N LEU A 309 21.74 14.55 -3.02
CA LEU A 309 20.77 15.15 -3.94
C LEU A 309 20.00 16.28 -3.25
N TRP A 310 19.52 16.05 -2.01
CA TRP A 310 18.78 17.10 -1.27
C TRP A 310 19.64 18.31 -0.98
N ALA A 311 20.90 18.08 -0.58
CA ALA A 311 21.85 19.18 -0.35
C ALA A 311 22.15 19.96 -1.64
N ALA A 312 22.34 19.26 -2.76
CA ALA A 312 22.61 19.89 -4.06
C ALA A 312 21.41 20.75 -4.52
N GLN A 313 20.19 20.21 -4.39
CA GLN A 313 18.98 20.96 -4.73
C GLN A 313 18.82 22.22 -3.85
N ALA A 314 19.05 22.07 -2.54
CA ALA A 314 18.96 23.21 -1.60
C ALA A 314 20.00 24.28 -1.94
N ALA A 315 21.23 23.87 -2.21
CA ALA A 315 22.31 24.78 -2.60
C ALA A 315 21.97 25.53 -3.89
N LEU A 316 21.42 24.81 -4.88
CA LEU A 316 21.05 25.44 -6.16
C LEU A 316 19.92 26.45 -5.98
N ILE A 317 18.89 26.13 -5.18
CA ILE A 317 17.76 27.03 -4.91
C ILE A 317 18.27 28.30 -4.19
N VAL A 318 19.17 28.13 -3.21
CA VAL A 318 19.77 29.26 -2.49
C VAL A 318 20.59 30.12 -3.46
N ALA A 319 21.39 29.48 -4.32
CA ALA A 319 22.18 30.21 -5.32
C ALA A 319 21.31 31.01 -6.29
N TYR A 320 20.26 30.38 -6.85
CA TYR A 320 19.31 31.07 -7.72
C TYR A 320 18.63 32.23 -6.98
N SER A 321 18.20 32.02 -5.74
CA SER A 321 17.54 33.05 -4.93
C SER A 321 18.48 34.22 -4.65
N ALA A 322 19.75 33.95 -4.36
CA ALA A 322 20.77 34.99 -4.12
C ALA A 322 21.03 35.80 -5.39
N VAL A 323 21.20 35.15 -6.53
CA VAL A 323 21.38 35.85 -7.82
C VAL A 323 20.20 36.77 -8.09
N ILE A 324 18.96 36.27 -7.95
CA ILE A 324 17.74 37.07 -8.18
C ILE A 324 17.68 38.23 -7.20
N ALA A 325 18.01 37.99 -5.93
CA ALA A 325 17.96 39.06 -4.90
C ALA A 325 18.93 40.20 -5.22
N VAL A 326 20.11 39.88 -5.78
CA VAL A 326 21.12 40.87 -6.11
C VAL A 326 20.83 41.57 -7.44
N THR A 327 20.46 40.78 -8.47
CA THR A 327 20.32 41.35 -9.84
C THR A 327 18.91 41.91 -10.11
N MET A 328 17.90 41.41 -9.40
CA MET A 328 16.49 41.78 -9.64
C MET A 328 15.74 41.95 -8.31
N PRO A 329 16.19 42.88 -7.43
CA PRO A 329 15.59 43.03 -6.08
C PRO A 329 14.08 43.32 -6.10
N GLY A 330 13.56 43.88 -7.16
CA GLY A 330 12.10 44.12 -7.33
C GLY A 330 11.29 42.83 -7.28
N LEU A 331 11.87 41.67 -7.63
CA LEU A 331 11.16 40.38 -7.57
C LEU A 331 10.97 39.89 -6.14
N LEU A 332 11.70 40.44 -5.18
CA LEU A 332 11.49 40.11 -3.75
C LEU A 332 10.14 40.67 -3.25
N ALA A 333 9.68 41.80 -3.84
CA ALA A 333 8.43 42.46 -3.48
C ALA A 333 7.26 42.18 -4.45
N UNK A 334 7.61 41.41 -5.48
CA UNK A 334 6.73 41.18 -6.34
C UNK A 334 5.63 40.53 -5.74
N PRO A 335 4.38 40.97 -6.16
CA PRO A 335 3.20 40.21 -5.82
C PRO A 335 3.40 38.71 -6.17
N PHE A 336 2.79 37.83 -5.47
CA PHE A 336 2.93 36.39 -5.64
C PHE A 336 4.29 35.80 -5.18
N GLY A 337 5.22 36.62 -4.71
CA GLY A 337 6.47 36.21 -4.03
C GLY A 337 7.28 35.08 -4.72
N PRO A 338 7.76 35.34 -5.95
CA PRO A 338 8.42 34.23 -6.68
C PRO A 338 9.65 33.63 -5.95
N VAL A 339 10.42 34.46 -5.22
CA VAL A 339 11.58 33.98 -4.45
C VAL A 339 11.13 33.40 -3.11
N LEU A 340 10.11 34.02 -2.48
CA LEU A 340 9.62 33.57 -1.17
C LEU A 340 9.05 32.13 -1.23
N LYS A 341 8.54 31.70 -2.40
CA LYS A 341 8.02 30.34 -2.60
C LYS A 341 9.11 29.29 -2.49
N ASN A 342 10.39 29.66 -2.53
CA ASN A 342 11.48 28.74 -2.32
C ASN A 342 11.59 28.30 -0.84
N VAL A 343 11.07 29.09 0.11
CA VAL A 343 11.15 28.75 1.56
C VAL A 343 10.48 27.40 1.88
N PRO A 344 9.21 27.14 1.48
CA PRO A 344 8.63 25.82 1.74
C PRO A 344 9.35 24.69 1.00
N ILE A 345 9.92 24.94 -0.18
CA ILE A 345 10.68 23.92 -0.91
C ILE A 345 11.95 23.56 -0.10
N LEU A 346 12.67 24.57 0.41
CA LEU A 346 13.85 24.33 1.27
C LEU A 346 13.46 23.59 2.56
N ALA A 347 12.29 23.86 3.12
CA ALA A 347 11.78 23.14 4.29
C ALA A 347 11.52 21.67 3.96
N ILE A 348 10.94 21.40 2.81
CA ILE A 348 10.73 20.01 2.34
C ILE A 348 12.09 19.30 2.19
N LEU A 349 13.04 19.96 1.56
CA LEU A 349 14.39 19.40 1.40
C LEU A 349 15.09 19.15 2.75
N UNK A 350 14.88 19.89 3.78
CA UNK A 350 15.35 19.76 4.96
C UNK A 350 14.93 18.65 5.60
N ILE A 351 13.53 18.37 5.46
CA ILE A 351 12.89 17.21 6.03
C ILE A 351 13.46 15.94 5.40
N LEU A 352 13.43 15.85 4.07
CA LEU A 352 13.94 14.68 3.34
C LEU A 352 15.42 14.39 3.66
N TYR A 353 16.24 15.43 3.79
CA TYR A 353 17.65 15.28 4.16
C TYR A 353 17.78 14.63 5.55
N SER A 354 16.96 15.08 6.50
CA SER A 354 17.02 14.57 7.88
C SER A 354 16.49 13.13 8.02
N GLU A 355 15.58 12.73 7.15
CA GLU A 355 14.98 11.39 7.17
C GLU A 355 15.83 10.36 6.43
N GLU A 356 16.76 10.79 5.56
CA GLU A 356 17.57 9.87 4.76
C GLU A 356 18.67 9.25 5.63
N GLU A 357 18.72 7.93 5.66
CA GLU A 357 19.77 7.21 6.41
C GLU A 357 21.15 7.48 5.80
N HIS A 358 22.18 7.37 6.63
CA HIS A 358 23.56 7.49 6.17
C HIS A 358 23.90 6.26 5.32
N ALA A 359 24.10 6.45 4.02
CA ALA A 359 24.51 5.38 3.11
C ALA A 359 26.03 5.15 3.21
#